data_9e02ffe4b928bec234ab566c0ec16fc4
#
_entry.id   9e02ffe4b928bec234ab566c0ec16fc4
#
_cell.length_a   1.000
_cell.length_b   1.000
_cell.length_c   1.000
_cell.angle_alpha   90.00
_cell.angle_beta   90.00
_cell.angle_gamma   90.00
#
_symmetry.space_group_name_H-M   'P 1'
#
loop_
_entity.id
_entity.type
_entity.pdbx_description
1 polymer ?
#
loop_
_entity_poly.entity_id
_entity_poly.type
_entity_poly.pdbx_seq_one_letter_code
_entity_poly.pdbx_strand_id
1 'polypeptide(L)'
;RFDVVRVKLMLENAISRKIIDSALHVEEDGRTRLEHVIDAYVQNTHTPAWEKLRNYPLFKVIDIIRRAFNADDERMKRELQNPTIRKILLVSLKSLRKYGLQTPQNFVAPIMVVWNFTYRCNLRCKHCYEDAGVLRSGPTNELTTDEKYHVLEELDKNLVPTIFFSGGEPLMAADFWELAEAAKKKGFYLSIASNGTLFANKENAARAKEIGFGYIAVSLDAADPKKHDEFRGVPGMWERAVQGIKNLNDVGITTVIQFTLTKYNKDELPKMFKLQKEIGAYKVIVYNYIPVGRGDMDMDITPEEREEAFRVMYEELEAGYHTVATTAPQLARYCKMMGSDTIIFSHYGDAKAKELGVIADIVGGCGAGRAYCSVQPDGRVTPCVYMPYITVGNLREQTFEEIWNSPFMEYLRDRSDLWGHCAECPYQAVCGGCRARAYVYFDDFKGPDPGCIFNREYYYNREKYRRMGKATEALNLIHKAPVTVK
;
A
#
# COMPACT_ATOMS: atom_id res chain seq x y z
N ARG A 1 15.23 -21.64 11.77
CA ARG A 1 15.48 -20.20 11.60
C ARG A 1 15.57 -19.92 10.11
N PHE A 2 14.58 -19.26 9.53
CA PHE A 2 14.73 -18.67 8.21
C PHE A 2 15.75 -17.51 8.36
N ASP A 3 16.94 -17.73 7.83
CA ASP A 3 18.00 -16.74 7.79
C ASP A 3 17.97 -16.10 6.38
N VAL A 4 17.88 -14.77 6.31
CA VAL A 4 17.87 -14.01 5.03
C VAL A 4 19.03 -14.46 4.15
N VAL A 5 20.21 -14.67 4.74
CA VAL A 5 21.40 -15.10 4.02
C VAL A 5 21.20 -16.48 3.37
N ARG A 6 20.59 -17.42 4.10
CA ARG A 6 20.28 -18.75 3.55
C ARG A 6 19.25 -18.69 2.45
N VAL A 7 18.17 -17.93 2.65
CA VAL A 7 17.12 -17.73 1.61
C VAL A 7 17.74 -17.08 0.38
N LYS A 8 18.60 -16.08 0.55
CA LYS A 8 19.32 -15.43 -0.54
C LYS A 8 20.20 -16.42 -1.30
N LEU A 9 21.02 -17.21 -0.59
CA LEU A 9 21.85 -18.24 -1.20
C LEU A 9 21.04 -19.31 -1.93
N MET A 10 19.88 -19.68 -1.40
CA MET A 10 18.96 -20.63 -2.05
C MET A 10 18.33 -20.06 -3.32
N LEU A 11 17.97 -18.79 -3.35
CA LEU A 11 17.30 -18.16 -4.49
C LEU A 11 18.26 -17.66 -5.57
N GLU A 12 19.47 -17.30 -5.20
CA GLU A 12 20.48 -16.74 -6.12
C GLU A 12 21.45 -17.77 -6.71
N ASN A 13 21.34 -19.04 -6.34
CA ASN A 13 22.16 -20.08 -6.96
C ASN A 13 21.76 -20.34 -8.43
N ALA A 14 22.66 -20.90 -9.22
CA ALA A 14 22.48 -21.12 -10.65
C ALA A 14 21.25 -21.99 -11.00
N ILE A 15 20.89 -22.94 -10.13
CA ILE A 15 19.74 -23.82 -10.34
C ILE A 15 18.44 -23.05 -10.15
N SER A 16 18.33 -22.28 -9.06
CA SER A 16 17.14 -21.46 -8.78
C SER A 16 16.91 -20.39 -9.85
N ARG A 17 17.99 -19.76 -10.33
CA ARG A 17 17.90 -18.80 -11.45
C ARG A 17 17.35 -19.46 -12.72
N LYS A 18 17.81 -20.66 -13.07
CA LYS A 18 17.28 -21.42 -14.22
C LYS A 18 15.82 -21.81 -14.03
N ILE A 19 15.40 -22.14 -12.80
CA ILE A 19 14.01 -22.44 -12.49
C ILE A 19 13.16 -21.18 -12.66
N ILE A 20 13.60 -20.03 -12.16
CA ILE A 20 12.91 -18.75 -12.32
C ILE A 20 12.83 -18.37 -13.80
N ASP A 21 13.89 -18.48 -14.56
CA ASP A 21 13.91 -18.22 -16.00
C ASP A 21 12.95 -19.15 -16.75
N SER A 22 12.91 -20.43 -16.38
CA SER A 22 11.96 -21.38 -16.94
C SER A 22 10.52 -21.03 -16.61
N ALA A 23 10.24 -20.63 -15.37
CA ALA A 23 8.91 -20.22 -14.93
C ALA A 23 8.39 -18.99 -15.69
N LEU A 24 9.28 -18.03 -15.94
CA LEU A 24 8.97 -16.76 -16.61
C LEU A 24 9.08 -16.83 -18.14
N HIS A 25 9.46 -17.99 -18.72
CA HIS A 25 9.47 -18.17 -20.17
C HIS A 25 8.06 -17.96 -20.72
N VAL A 26 7.95 -17.09 -21.73
CA VAL A 26 6.67 -16.80 -22.38
C VAL A 26 6.44 -17.82 -23.50
N GLU A 27 5.33 -18.53 -23.45
CA GLU A 27 4.91 -19.50 -24.46
C GLU A 27 4.23 -18.79 -25.64
N GLU A 28 3.88 -19.53 -26.70
CA GLU A 28 3.32 -18.97 -27.95
C GLU A 28 2.03 -18.18 -27.77
N ASP A 29 1.23 -18.49 -26.75
CA ASP A 29 -0.02 -17.80 -26.40
C ASP A 29 0.18 -16.50 -25.60
N GLY A 30 1.43 -16.10 -25.35
CA GLY A 30 1.78 -14.90 -24.59
C GLY A 30 1.76 -15.07 -23.07
N ARG A 31 1.42 -16.26 -22.56
CA ARG A 31 1.41 -16.58 -21.13
C ARG A 31 2.73 -17.19 -20.68
N THR A 32 3.05 -17.03 -19.42
CA THR A 32 4.26 -17.66 -18.86
C THR A 32 4.05 -19.17 -18.67
N ARG A 33 5.14 -19.92 -18.70
CA ARG A 33 5.13 -21.35 -18.38
C ARG A 33 4.59 -21.62 -16.98
N LEU A 34 4.86 -20.74 -16.03
CA LEU A 34 4.31 -20.84 -14.67
C LEU A 34 2.78 -20.83 -14.70
N GLU A 35 2.15 -19.95 -15.49
CA GLU A 35 0.69 -19.89 -15.59
C GLU A 35 0.11 -21.18 -16.12
N HIS A 36 0.75 -21.79 -17.13
CA HIS A 36 0.34 -23.11 -17.63
C HIS A 36 0.48 -24.22 -16.58
N VAL A 37 1.60 -24.21 -15.84
CA VAL A 37 1.83 -25.19 -14.76
C VAL A 37 0.80 -25.03 -13.63
N ILE A 38 0.47 -23.80 -13.27
CA ILE A 38 -0.58 -23.52 -12.27
C ILE A 38 -1.93 -24.03 -12.78
N ASP A 39 -2.31 -23.77 -14.04
CA ASP A 39 -3.57 -24.27 -14.61
C ASP A 39 -3.62 -25.80 -14.58
N ALA A 40 -2.55 -26.47 -15.01
CA ALA A 40 -2.46 -27.92 -14.97
C ALA A 40 -2.58 -28.50 -13.56
N TYR A 41 -1.94 -27.84 -12.56
CA TYR A 41 -2.02 -28.22 -11.17
C TYR A 41 -3.43 -28.05 -10.59
N VAL A 42 -4.07 -26.93 -10.87
CA VAL A 42 -5.40 -26.59 -10.38
C VAL A 42 -6.48 -27.48 -10.98
N GLN A 43 -6.42 -27.73 -12.30
CA GLN A 43 -7.45 -28.47 -13.04
C GLN A 43 -7.26 -29.98 -13.02
N ASN A 44 -6.15 -30.51 -12.48
CA ASN A 44 -5.77 -31.92 -12.57
C ASN A 44 -5.81 -32.46 -14.01
N THR A 45 -5.50 -31.61 -14.98
CA THR A 45 -5.56 -31.99 -16.41
C THR A 45 -4.52 -33.01 -16.77
N HIS A 46 -4.86 -33.88 -17.70
CA HIS A 46 -3.94 -34.88 -18.22
C HIS A 46 -2.85 -34.20 -19.04
N THR A 47 -1.72 -33.91 -18.37
CA THR A 47 -0.55 -33.32 -19.00
C THR A 47 0.28 -34.42 -19.66
N PRO A 48 0.73 -34.28 -20.92
CA PRO A 48 1.63 -35.25 -21.57
C PRO A 48 2.87 -35.54 -20.74
N ALA A 49 3.38 -36.77 -20.77
CA ALA A 49 4.51 -37.19 -19.95
C ALA A 49 5.77 -36.32 -20.14
N TRP A 50 6.04 -35.89 -21.37
CA TRP A 50 7.18 -35.01 -21.70
C TRP A 50 7.02 -33.62 -21.09
N GLU A 51 5.81 -33.11 -21.05
CA GLU A 51 5.51 -31.79 -20.45
C GLU A 51 5.58 -31.86 -18.93
N LYS A 52 5.11 -32.95 -18.31
CA LYS A 52 5.31 -33.20 -16.88
C LYS A 52 6.80 -33.24 -16.53
N LEU A 53 7.62 -33.88 -17.36
CA LEU A 53 9.07 -33.95 -17.15
C LEU A 53 9.72 -32.57 -17.28
N ARG A 54 9.35 -31.82 -18.33
CA ARG A 54 9.84 -30.46 -18.56
C ARG A 54 9.51 -29.51 -17.38
N ASN A 55 8.31 -29.59 -16.87
CA ASN A 55 7.77 -28.73 -15.85
C ASN A 55 7.94 -29.27 -14.42
N TYR A 56 8.55 -30.45 -14.27
CA TYR A 56 8.75 -31.09 -12.96
C TYR A 56 9.37 -30.17 -11.91
N PRO A 57 10.41 -29.33 -12.21
CA PRO A 57 10.95 -28.41 -11.21
C PRO A 57 9.92 -27.39 -10.71
N LEU A 58 9.02 -26.91 -11.55
CA LEU A 58 7.98 -25.93 -11.18
C LEU A 58 6.91 -26.56 -10.30
N PHE A 59 6.48 -27.80 -10.60
CA PHE A 59 5.58 -28.55 -9.73
C PHE A 59 6.22 -28.79 -8.34
N LYS A 60 7.52 -29.04 -8.28
CA LYS A 60 8.26 -29.16 -7.01
C LYS A 60 8.29 -27.84 -6.24
N VAL A 61 8.44 -26.70 -6.91
CA VAL A 61 8.36 -25.38 -6.26
C VAL A 61 6.99 -25.14 -5.65
N ILE A 62 5.91 -25.48 -6.36
CA ILE A 62 4.54 -25.40 -5.82
C ILE A 62 4.41 -26.28 -4.56
N ASP A 63 4.92 -27.51 -4.58
CA ASP A 63 4.89 -28.41 -3.42
C ASP A 63 5.69 -27.87 -2.22
N ILE A 64 6.86 -27.27 -2.48
CA ILE A 64 7.67 -26.62 -1.44
C ILE A 64 6.91 -25.45 -0.81
N ILE A 65 6.31 -24.59 -1.63
CA ILE A 65 5.50 -23.46 -1.16
C ILE A 65 4.32 -23.99 -0.33
N ARG A 66 3.60 -24.99 -0.83
CA ARG A 66 2.48 -25.61 -0.13
C ARG A 66 2.88 -26.09 1.27
N ARG A 67 4.00 -26.78 1.38
CA ARG A 67 4.52 -27.27 2.67
C ARG A 67 4.97 -26.13 3.58
N ALA A 68 5.62 -25.11 3.04
CA ALA A 68 6.06 -23.96 3.81
C ALA A 68 4.90 -23.19 4.45
N PHE A 69 3.75 -23.12 3.77
CA PHE A 69 2.53 -22.51 4.30
C PHE A 69 1.61 -23.48 5.04
N ASN A 70 2.07 -24.73 5.26
CA ASN A 70 1.28 -25.77 5.89
C ASN A 70 -0.15 -25.91 5.27
N ALA A 71 -0.21 -25.78 3.95
CA ALA A 71 -1.44 -25.85 3.18
C ALA A 71 -1.66 -27.30 2.67
N ASP A 72 -2.91 -27.75 2.71
CA ASP A 72 -3.29 -28.95 1.97
C ASP A 72 -3.42 -28.64 0.46
N ASP A 73 -3.59 -29.68 -0.34
CA ASP A 73 -3.64 -29.56 -1.80
C ASP A 73 -4.85 -28.74 -2.27
N GLU A 74 -6.00 -28.91 -1.65
CA GLU A 74 -7.23 -28.20 -2.00
C GLU A 74 -7.15 -26.70 -1.65
N ARG A 75 -6.53 -26.36 -0.53
CA ARG A 75 -6.27 -24.97 -0.17
C ARG A 75 -5.31 -24.34 -1.16
N MET A 76 -4.23 -25.02 -1.52
CA MET A 76 -3.26 -24.51 -2.50
C MET A 76 -3.92 -24.28 -3.87
N LYS A 77 -4.75 -25.21 -4.34
CA LYS A 77 -5.51 -25.06 -5.60
C LYS A 77 -6.44 -23.83 -5.56
N ARG A 78 -7.19 -23.64 -4.46
CA ARG A 78 -8.05 -22.46 -4.30
C ARG A 78 -7.26 -21.16 -4.35
N GLU A 79 -6.14 -21.07 -3.63
CA GLU A 79 -5.28 -19.88 -3.66
C GLU A 79 -4.73 -19.61 -5.06
N LEU A 80 -4.27 -20.63 -5.77
CA LEU A 80 -3.73 -20.51 -7.12
C LEU A 80 -4.79 -20.29 -8.21
N GLN A 81 -6.07 -20.49 -7.91
CA GLN A 81 -7.18 -20.05 -8.79
C GLN A 81 -7.38 -18.52 -8.74
N ASN A 82 -6.98 -17.88 -7.63
CA ASN A 82 -7.16 -16.46 -7.44
C ASN A 82 -6.22 -15.65 -8.38
N PRO A 83 -6.77 -14.83 -9.29
CA PRO A 83 -5.95 -14.07 -10.23
C PRO A 83 -5.04 -13.06 -9.55
N THR A 84 -5.43 -12.52 -8.40
CA THR A 84 -4.59 -11.62 -7.60
C THR A 84 -3.34 -12.33 -7.10
N ILE A 85 -3.47 -13.55 -6.58
CA ILE A 85 -2.33 -14.37 -6.13
C ILE A 85 -1.39 -14.68 -7.28
N ARG A 86 -1.92 -14.99 -8.46
CA ARG A 86 -1.10 -15.22 -9.68
C ARG A 86 -0.29 -13.98 -10.07
N LYS A 87 -0.90 -12.80 -10.04
CA LYS A 87 -0.20 -11.52 -10.28
C LYS A 87 0.92 -11.30 -9.27
N ILE A 88 0.66 -11.51 -7.97
CA ILE A 88 1.66 -11.39 -6.91
C ILE A 88 2.84 -12.32 -7.16
N LEU A 89 2.58 -13.58 -7.50
CA LEU A 89 3.62 -14.57 -7.80
C LEU A 89 4.48 -14.13 -9.00
N LEU A 90 3.86 -13.69 -10.08
CA LEU A 90 4.57 -13.24 -11.28
C LEU A 90 5.41 -11.99 -11.01
N VAL A 91 4.86 -10.98 -10.31
CA VAL A 91 5.61 -9.77 -9.91
C VAL A 91 6.77 -10.15 -9.01
N SER A 92 6.58 -11.04 -8.05
CA SER A 92 7.64 -11.49 -7.14
C SER A 92 8.77 -12.19 -7.88
N LEU A 93 8.46 -13.13 -8.80
CA LEU A 93 9.47 -13.85 -9.58
C LEU A 93 10.20 -12.91 -10.56
N LYS A 94 9.49 -12.04 -11.25
CA LYS A 94 10.09 -11.03 -12.13
C LYS A 94 11.01 -10.08 -11.35
N SER A 95 10.61 -9.70 -10.12
CA SER A 95 11.41 -8.86 -9.25
C SER A 95 12.69 -9.55 -8.79
N LEU A 96 12.59 -10.82 -8.39
CA LEU A 96 13.75 -11.66 -8.04
C LEU A 96 14.71 -11.84 -9.23
N ARG A 97 14.15 -12.02 -10.44
CA ARG A 97 14.96 -12.11 -11.66
C ARG A 97 15.73 -10.82 -11.95
N LYS A 98 15.05 -9.67 -11.84
CA LYS A 98 15.63 -8.35 -12.18
C LYS A 98 16.61 -7.86 -11.13
N TYR A 99 16.25 -7.96 -9.85
CA TYR A 99 16.97 -7.32 -8.74
C TYR A 99 17.70 -8.29 -7.82
N GLY A 100 17.44 -9.60 -7.92
CA GLY A 100 17.80 -10.55 -6.88
C GLY A 100 16.96 -10.35 -5.61
N LEU A 101 17.30 -11.09 -4.54
CA LEU A 101 16.67 -10.90 -3.24
C LEU A 101 17.33 -9.72 -2.51
N GLN A 102 16.52 -8.72 -2.18
CA GLN A 102 16.96 -7.49 -1.50
C GLN A 102 16.20 -7.29 -0.18
N THR A 103 16.78 -6.50 0.69
CA THR A 103 16.16 -6.04 1.95
C THR A 103 16.35 -4.51 2.09
N PRO A 104 15.32 -3.71 1.81
CA PRO A 104 13.98 -4.08 1.32
C PRO A 104 13.97 -4.47 -0.16
N GLN A 105 13.00 -5.28 -0.56
CA GLN A 105 12.86 -5.72 -1.95
C GLN A 105 12.33 -4.61 -2.84
N ASN A 106 12.98 -4.39 -3.98
CA ASN A 106 12.44 -3.60 -5.09
C ASN A 106 11.56 -4.49 -5.98
N PHE A 107 10.47 -3.91 -6.50
CA PHE A 107 9.50 -4.62 -7.32
C PHE A 107 9.45 -4.08 -8.74
N VAL A 108 9.24 -4.95 -9.71
CA VAL A 108 9.08 -4.60 -11.14
C VAL A 108 7.76 -3.86 -11.41
N ALA A 109 6.80 -3.99 -10.51
CA ALA A 109 5.54 -3.25 -10.48
C ALA A 109 5.08 -3.10 -9.03
N PRO A 110 4.25 -2.10 -8.70
CA PRO A 110 3.73 -1.96 -7.34
C PRO A 110 2.83 -3.13 -6.96
N ILE A 111 2.88 -3.54 -5.70
CA ILE A 111 1.96 -4.53 -5.13
C ILE A 111 0.55 -3.92 -4.98
N MET A 112 0.49 -2.61 -4.76
CA MET A 112 -0.74 -1.85 -4.59
C MET A 112 -0.64 -0.51 -5.29
N VAL A 113 -1.70 -0.13 -5.97
CA VAL A 113 -1.90 1.24 -6.47
C VAL A 113 -3.05 1.87 -5.71
N VAL A 114 -2.82 3.03 -5.13
CA VAL A 114 -3.88 3.87 -4.58
C VAL A 114 -4.37 4.75 -5.73
N TRP A 115 -5.61 4.55 -6.14
CA TRP A 115 -6.22 5.35 -7.17
C TRP A 115 -7.12 6.42 -6.57
N ASN A 116 -6.65 7.65 -6.54
CA ASN A 116 -7.46 8.82 -6.20
C ASN A 116 -8.41 9.08 -7.36
N PHE A 117 -9.62 8.55 -7.25
CA PHE A 117 -10.54 8.35 -8.37
C PHE A 117 -11.21 9.63 -8.84
N THR A 118 -11.45 10.58 -7.91
CA THR A 118 -12.10 11.87 -8.15
C THR A 118 -11.66 12.91 -7.14
N TYR A 119 -11.71 14.19 -7.51
CA TYR A 119 -11.57 15.30 -6.56
C TYR A 119 -12.87 15.64 -5.85
N ARG A 120 -14.00 15.09 -6.28
CA ARG A 120 -15.31 15.34 -5.67
C ARG A 120 -15.37 14.69 -4.30
N CYS A 121 -15.89 15.43 -3.33
CA CYS A 121 -16.13 14.93 -1.99
C CYS A 121 -17.28 15.67 -1.33
N ASN A 122 -18.07 14.99 -0.53
CA ASN A 122 -19.14 15.58 0.26
C ASN A 122 -18.67 16.06 1.64
N LEU A 123 -17.38 15.99 1.95
CA LEU A 123 -16.77 16.49 3.18
C LEU A 123 -15.71 17.55 2.91
N ARG A 124 -15.28 18.24 3.98
CA ARG A 124 -14.23 19.25 3.94
C ARG A 124 -13.23 19.10 5.09
N CYS A 125 -12.60 17.93 5.14
CA CYS A 125 -11.66 17.57 6.20
C CYS A 125 -10.49 18.54 6.30
N LYS A 126 -10.12 18.90 7.53
CA LYS A 126 -9.00 19.82 7.81
C LYS A 126 -7.65 19.28 7.34
N HIS A 127 -7.50 17.95 7.34
CA HIS A 127 -6.25 17.24 7.03
C HIS A 127 -6.19 16.67 5.60
N CYS A 128 -7.11 17.02 4.73
CA CYS A 128 -7.23 16.41 3.41
C CYS A 128 -5.97 16.62 2.55
N TYR A 129 -5.27 15.55 2.22
CA TYR A 129 -4.05 15.60 1.41
C TYR A 129 -4.32 15.95 -0.07
N GLU A 130 -5.54 15.68 -0.58
CA GLU A 130 -5.97 16.00 -1.95
C GLU A 130 -6.57 17.41 -2.07
N ASP A 131 -6.78 18.10 -0.96
CA ASP A 131 -7.57 19.33 -0.95
C ASP A 131 -8.93 19.16 -1.66
N ALA A 132 -9.54 18.00 -1.53
CA ALA A 132 -10.84 17.68 -2.10
C ALA A 132 -11.97 18.40 -1.37
N GLY A 133 -13.11 18.58 -2.01
CA GLY A 133 -14.27 19.18 -1.35
C GLY A 133 -15.47 19.38 -2.26
N VAL A 134 -16.60 19.63 -1.63
CA VAL A 134 -17.92 19.76 -2.25
C VAL A 134 -17.97 20.79 -3.38
N LEU A 135 -17.10 21.78 -3.34
CA LEU A 135 -17.16 22.98 -4.18
C LEU A 135 -15.98 23.11 -5.17
N ARG A 136 -15.31 22.04 -5.52
CA ARG A 136 -14.54 22.08 -6.75
C ARG A 136 -15.50 22.14 -7.96
N SER A 137 -16.22 23.26 -8.03
CA SER A 137 -17.00 23.66 -9.19
C SER A 137 -16.07 24.34 -10.18
N GLY A 138 -15.33 23.56 -10.91
CA GLY A 138 -14.53 24.02 -12.05
C GLY A 138 -14.32 22.86 -12.99
N PRO A 139 -13.94 23.08 -14.25
CA PRO A 139 -13.51 22.01 -15.11
C PRO A 139 -12.31 21.34 -14.43
N THR A 140 -12.58 20.27 -13.72
CA THR A 140 -11.53 19.39 -13.24
C THR A 140 -10.97 18.70 -14.45
N ASN A 141 -9.66 18.68 -14.61
CA ASN A 141 -9.02 17.90 -15.66
C ASN A 141 -9.01 16.39 -15.30
N GLU A 142 -10.11 15.92 -14.69
CA GLU A 142 -10.28 14.52 -14.33
C GLU A 142 -10.33 13.64 -15.58
N LEU A 143 -9.83 12.41 -15.44
CA LEU A 143 -9.92 11.39 -16.47
C LEU A 143 -11.38 11.15 -16.87
N THR A 144 -11.64 11.04 -18.16
CA THR A 144 -12.90 10.53 -18.69
C THR A 144 -13.06 9.05 -18.35
N THR A 145 -14.26 8.51 -18.51
CA THR A 145 -14.51 7.06 -18.30
C THR A 145 -13.62 6.20 -19.20
N ASP A 146 -13.45 6.57 -20.47
CA ASP A 146 -12.58 5.84 -21.41
C ASP A 146 -11.10 5.89 -20.96
N GLU A 147 -10.63 7.04 -20.52
CA GLU A 147 -9.27 7.19 -19.97
C GLU A 147 -9.09 6.35 -18.69
N LYS A 148 -10.11 6.23 -17.85
CA LYS A 148 -10.09 5.35 -16.67
C LYS A 148 -10.02 3.87 -17.05
N TYR A 149 -10.71 3.44 -18.13
CA TYR A 149 -10.52 2.11 -18.68
C TYR A 149 -9.07 1.89 -19.15
N HIS A 150 -8.48 2.89 -19.79
CA HIS A 150 -7.06 2.82 -20.18
C HIS A 150 -6.15 2.67 -18.96
N VAL A 151 -6.42 3.37 -17.85
CA VAL A 151 -5.68 3.16 -16.60
C VAL A 151 -5.77 1.72 -16.12
N LEU A 152 -6.97 1.10 -16.15
CA LEU A 152 -7.14 -0.31 -15.79
C LEU A 152 -6.33 -1.25 -16.68
N GLU A 153 -6.29 -1.00 -18.00
CA GLU A 153 -5.48 -1.79 -18.94
C GLU A 153 -3.97 -1.66 -18.62
N GLU A 154 -3.49 -0.46 -18.36
CA GLU A 154 -2.08 -0.23 -18.02
C GLU A 154 -1.68 -0.93 -16.71
N LEU A 155 -2.53 -0.86 -15.69
CA LEU A 155 -2.27 -1.53 -14.41
C LEU A 155 -2.33 -3.06 -14.55
N ASP A 156 -3.27 -3.59 -15.31
CA ASP A 156 -3.41 -5.03 -15.57
C ASP A 156 -2.22 -5.58 -16.36
N LYS A 157 -1.84 -4.92 -17.44
CA LYS A 157 -0.67 -5.27 -18.27
C LYS A 157 0.63 -5.34 -17.47
N ASN A 158 0.76 -4.47 -16.46
CA ASN A 158 1.91 -4.44 -15.57
C ASN A 158 1.75 -5.34 -14.34
N LEU A 159 0.74 -6.20 -14.29
CA LEU A 159 0.50 -7.19 -13.25
C LEU A 159 0.27 -6.58 -11.85
N VAL A 160 -0.21 -5.35 -11.77
CA VAL A 160 -0.60 -4.75 -10.49
C VAL A 160 -1.72 -5.59 -9.87
N PRO A 161 -1.52 -6.15 -8.66
CA PRO A 161 -2.50 -7.07 -8.11
C PRO A 161 -3.65 -6.39 -7.38
N THR A 162 -3.41 -5.21 -6.80
CA THR A 162 -4.35 -4.56 -5.88
C THR A 162 -4.59 -3.10 -6.26
N ILE A 163 -5.86 -2.72 -6.32
CA ILE A 163 -6.30 -1.32 -6.43
C ILE A 163 -7.00 -0.93 -5.13
N PHE A 164 -6.53 0.14 -4.52
CA PHE A 164 -7.14 0.80 -3.38
C PHE A 164 -7.75 2.12 -3.86
N PHE A 165 -9.07 2.14 -4.06
CA PHE A 165 -9.76 3.35 -4.48
C PHE A 165 -9.81 4.37 -3.34
N SER A 166 -9.43 5.59 -3.65
CA SER A 166 -9.39 6.72 -2.72
C SER A 166 -9.70 8.03 -3.49
N GLY A 167 -9.22 9.15 -3.01
CA GLY A 167 -9.35 10.46 -3.64
C GLY A 167 -10.06 11.46 -2.77
N GLY A 168 -11.06 12.12 -3.32
CA GLY A 168 -12.15 12.72 -2.55
C GLY A 168 -13.01 11.61 -1.96
N GLU A 169 -14.23 11.49 -2.39
CA GLU A 169 -15.07 10.32 -2.07
C GLU A 169 -15.33 9.53 -3.36
N PRO A 170 -14.81 8.32 -3.51
CA PRO A 170 -14.93 7.55 -4.75
C PRO A 170 -16.37 7.37 -5.23
N LEU A 171 -17.31 7.15 -4.30
CA LEU A 171 -18.72 6.97 -4.62
C LEU A 171 -19.41 8.23 -5.18
N MET A 172 -18.77 9.39 -5.12
CA MET A 172 -19.26 10.63 -5.73
C MET A 172 -19.03 10.68 -7.25
N ALA A 173 -18.19 9.80 -7.79
CA ALA A 173 -18.00 9.71 -9.24
C ALA A 173 -19.09 8.82 -9.87
N ALA A 174 -19.73 9.33 -10.92
CA ALA A 174 -20.86 8.65 -11.56
C ALA A 174 -20.48 7.29 -12.16
N ASP A 175 -19.24 7.15 -12.62
CA ASP A 175 -18.69 5.96 -13.26
C ASP A 175 -17.96 5.02 -12.28
N PHE A 176 -17.99 5.29 -10.97
CA PHE A 176 -17.23 4.53 -9.99
C PHE A 176 -17.56 3.02 -10.00
N TRP A 177 -18.86 2.70 -9.92
CA TRP A 177 -19.28 1.30 -9.84
C TRP A 177 -18.98 0.52 -11.11
N GLU A 178 -19.14 1.16 -12.26
CA GLU A 178 -18.80 0.57 -13.57
C GLU A 178 -17.30 0.21 -13.64
N LEU A 179 -16.43 1.13 -13.24
CA LEU A 179 -14.97 0.91 -13.25
C LEU A 179 -14.54 -0.10 -12.19
N ALA A 180 -15.16 -0.10 -11.00
CA ALA A 180 -14.90 -1.09 -9.96
C ALA A 180 -15.26 -2.51 -10.44
N GLU A 181 -16.41 -2.68 -11.10
CA GLU A 181 -16.80 -3.95 -11.69
C GLU A 181 -15.82 -4.41 -12.79
N ALA A 182 -15.42 -3.50 -13.68
CA ALA A 182 -14.42 -3.78 -14.69
C ALA A 182 -13.07 -4.19 -14.09
N ALA A 183 -12.61 -3.50 -13.04
CA ALA A 183 -11.40 -3.85 -12.31
C ALA A 183 -11.51 -5.25 -11.69
N LYS A 184 -12.65 -5.58 -11.10
CA LYS A 184 -12.86 -6.92 -10.53
C LYS A 184 -12.81 -8.02 -11.57
N LYS A 185 -13.43 -7.80 -12.74
CA LYS A 185 -13.39 -8.75 -13.87
C LYS A 185 -11.97 -9.01 -14.38
N LYS A 186 -11.07 -8.02 -14.28
CA LYS A 186 -9.63 -8.16 -14.60
C LYS A 186 -8.83 -8.87 -13.49
N GLY A 187 -9.45 -9.25 -12.39
CA GLY A 187 -8.81 -9.99 -11.32
C GLY A 187 -8.01 -9.14 -10.32
N PHE A 188 -8.27 -7.85 -10.23
CA PHE A 188 -7.73 -7.03 -9.16
C PHE A 188 -8.38 -7.36 -7.81
N TYR A 189 -7.58 -7.35 -6.75
CA TYR A 189 -8.10 -7.23 -5.40
C TYR A 189 -8.50 -5.78 -5.16
N LEU A 190 -9.75 -5.56 -4.75
CA LEU A 190 -10.31 -4.22 -4.60
C LEU A 190 -10.58 -3.88 -3.15
N SER A 191 -10.23 -2.67 -2.76
CA SER A 191 -10.60 -2.03 -1.51
C SER A 191 -10.90 -0.55 -1.73
N ILE A 192 -11.59 0.07 -0.77
CA ILE A 192 -11.95 1.49 -0.83
C ILE A 192 -11.53 2.17 0.47
N ALA A 193 -10.94 3.36 0.35
CA ALA A 193 -10.90 4.36 1.41
C ALA A 193 -12.09 5.31 1.22
N SER A 194 -13.06 5.25 2.11
CA SER A 194 -14.30 6.06 2.05
C SER A 194 -14.48 6.84 3.34
N ASN A 195 -15.13 7.99 3.25
CA ASN A 195 -15.63 8.67 4.43
C ASN A 195 -16.84 7.93 5.07
N GLY A 196 -17.35 6.90 4.39
CA GLY A 196 -18.37 5.98 4.88
C GLY A 196 -19.80 6.51 4.78
N THR A 197 -19.99 7.81 4.57
CA THR A 197 -21.31 8.45 4.67
C THR A 197 -22.30 7.98 3.61
N LEU A 198 -21.83 7.63 2.42
CA LEU A 198 -22.66 7.11 1.34
C LEU A 198 -23.01 5.62 1.53
N PHE A 199 -22.26 4.89 2.34
CA PHE A 199 -22.60 3.53 2.75
C PHE A 199 -23.72 3.47 3.81
N ALA A 200 -24.15 4.61 4.36
CA ALA A 200 -25.38 4.70 5.13
C ALA A 200 -26.61 4.31 4.28
N ASN A 201 -26.54 4.43 2.94
CA ASN A 201 -27.47 3.79 2.02
C ASN A 201 -27.11 2.31 1.86
N LYS A 202 -28.05 1.42 2.23
CA LYS A 202 -27.87 -0.04 2.16
C LYS A 202 -27.61 -0.56 0.73
N GLU A 203 -28.14 0.12 -0.28
CA GLU A 203 -27.94 -0.25 -1.69
C GLU A 203 -26.44 -0.18 -2.09
N ASN A 204 -25.72 0.84 -1.60
CA ASN A 204 -24.29 0.96 -1.85
C ASN A 204 -23.50 -0.19 -1.18
N ALA A 205 -23.86 -0.58 0.04
CA ALA A 205 -23.25 -1.73 0.71
C ALA A 205 -23.52 -3.04 -0.04
N ALA A 206 -24.77 -3.25 -0.48
CA ALA A 206 -25.15 -4.42 -1.27
C ALA A 206 -24.36 -4.48 -2.60
N ARG A 207 -24.24 -3.36 -3.30
CA ARG A 207 -23.49 -3.28 -4.56
C ARG A 207 -21.99 -3.55 -4.38
N ALA A 208 -21.41 -3.02 -3.33
CA ALA A 208 -20.01 -3.31 -3.00
C ALA A 208 -19.80 -4.81 -2.73
N LYS A 209 -20.76 -5.48 -2.08
CA LYS A 209 -20.71 -6.94 -1.86
C LYS A 209 -20.84 -7.71 -3.15
N GLU A 210 -21.75 -7.32 -4.03
CA GLU A 210 -21.96 -7.97 -5.34
C GLU A 210 -20.71 -7.89 -6.21
N ILE A 211 -20.04 -6.74 -6.27
CA ILE A 211 -18.78 -6.57 -7.01
C ILE A 211 -17.66 -7.41 -6.38
N GLY A 212 -17.67 -7.60 -5.07
CA GLY A 212 -16.70 -8.42 -4.35
C GLY A 212 -15.47 -7.66 -3.87
N PHE A 213 -15.68 -6.50 -3.25
CA PHE A 213 -14.61 -5.81 -2.52
C PHE A 213 -14.10 -6.67 -1.38
N GLY A 214 -12.77 -6.71 -1.20
CA GLY A 214 -12.12 -7.50 -0.16
C GLY A 214 -12.31 -6.91 1.23
N TYR A 215 -12.16 -5.58 1.36
CA TYR A 215 -12.51 -4.82 2.54
C TYR A 215 -12.82 -3.37 2.18
N ILE A 216 -13.52 -2.69 3.08
CA ILE A 216 -13.79 -1.26 2.95
C ILE A 216 -13.29 -0.55 4.21
N ALA A 217 -12.41 0.42 4.01
CA ALA A 217 -11.84 1.23 5.06
C ALA A 217 -12.65 2.53 5.20
N VAL A 218 -13.27 2.71 6.36
CA VAL A 218 -14.12 3.85 6.67
C VAL A 218 -13.40 4.80 7.60
N SER A 219 -13.36 6.06 7.22
CA SER A 219 -12.70 7.11 7.98
C SER A 219 -13.47 7.52 9.21
N LEU A 220 -12.88 7.32 10.39
CA LEU A 220 -13.35 7.84 11.67
C LEU A 220 -12.14 8.41 12.44
N ASP A 221 -12.17 9.72 12.71
CA ASP A 221 -11.04 10.43 13.33
C ASP A 221 -11.27 10.78 14.81
N ALA A 222 -12.39 10.36 15.38
CA ALA A 222 -12.66 10.37 16.81
C ALA A 222 -13.73 9.34 17.14
N ALA A 223 -13.75 8.86 18.38
CA ALA A 223 -14.88 8.12 18.94
C ALA A 223 -16.03 9.09 19.34
N ASP A 224 -15.69 10.34 19.67
CA ASP A 224 -16.65 11.40 19.91
C ASP A 224 -17.21 11.95 18.59
N PRO A 225 -18.55 11.89 18.38
CA PRO A 225 -19.19 12.34 17.14
C PRO A 225 -18.91 13.80 16.80
N LYS A 226 -18.99 14.69 17.79
CA LYS A 226 -18.79 16.13 17.59
C LYS A 226 -17.35 16.42 17.16
N LYS A 227 -16.38 15.78 17.80
CA LYS A 227 -14.96 15.94 17.49
C LYS A 227 -14.63 15.45 16.07
N HIS A 228 -15.21 14.32 15.67
CA HIS A 228 -15.09 13.83 14.30
C HIS A 228 -15.69 14.80 13.27
N ASP A 229 -16.90 15.25 13.49
CA ASP A 229 -17.62 16.14 12.57
C ASP A 229 -16.91 17.48 12.41
N GLU A 230 -16.40 18.07 13.50
CA GLU A 230 -15.59 19.29 13.45
C GLU A 230 -14.29 19.11 12.65
N PHE A 231 -13.67 17.95 12.78
CA PHE A 231 -12.43 17.62 12.05
C PHE A 231 -12.71 17.38 10.55
N ARG A 232 -13.84 16.75 10.23
CA ARG A 232 -14.27 16.43 8.87
C ARG A 232 -15.11 17.54 8.21
N GLY A 233 -15.48 18.56 8.97
CA GLY A 233 -16.05 19.79 8.48
C GLY A 233 -17.55 19.77 8.14
N VAL A 234 -18.27 18.69 8.44
CA VAL A 234 -19.72 18.55 8.18
C VAL A 234 -20.40 17.85 9.36
N PRO A 235 -21.41 18.47 9.99
CA PRO A 235 -22.16 17.87 11.09
C PRO A 235 -22.95 16.61 10.68
N GLY A 236 -23.11 15.66 11.60
CA GLY A 236 -23.88 14.43 11.41
C GLY A 236 -23.19 13.33 10.60
N MET A 237 -21.92 13.53 10.25
CA MET A 237 -21.20 12.58 9.39
C MET A 237 -20.64 11.39 10.17
N TRP A 238 -20.39 11.53 11.47
CA TRP A 238 -20.00 10.41 12.30
C TRP A 238 -21.08 9.32 12.35
N GLU A 239 -22.31 9.70 12.62
CA GLU A 239 -23.45 8.78 12.67
C GLU A 239 -23.65 8.08 11.32
N ARG A 240 -23.53 8.82 10.22
CA ARG A 240 -23.64 8.25 8.87
C ARG A 240 -22.49 7.29 8.56
N ALA A 241 -21.26 7.60 8.95
CA ALA A 241 -20.11 6.73 8.76
C ALA A 241 -20.24 5.43 9.58
N VAL A 242 -20.65 5.52 10.83
CA VAL A 242 -20.91 4.36 11.68
C VAL A 242 -22.06 3.51 11.14
N GLN A 243 -23.15 4.15 10.66
CA GLN A 243 -24.22 3.41 9.98
C GLN A 243 -23.72 2.72 8.71
N GLY A 244 -22.81 3.36 7.97
CA GLY A 244 -22.17 2.76 6.82
C GLY A 244 -21.38 1.50 7.17
N ILE A 245 -20.61 1.54 8.25
CA ILE A 245 -19.88 0.35 8.76
C ILE A 245 -20.87 -0.78 9.10
N LYS A 246 -21.96 -0.48 9.79
CA LYS A 246 -22.98 -1.47 10.14
C LYS A 246 -23.61 -2.10 8.90
N ASN A 247 -24.01 -1.29 7.92
CA ASN A 247 -24.60 -1.78 6.67
C ASN A 247 -23.61 -2.68 5.89
N LEU A 248 -22.33 -2.32 5.87
CA LEU A 248 -21.28 -3.14 5.24
C LEU A 248 -21.07 -4.47 5.98
N ASN A 249 -21.04 -4.45 7.31
CA ASN A 249 -20.94 -5.65 8.12
C ASN A 249 -22.16 -6.57 7.91
N ASP A 250 -23.38 -6.01 7.83
CA ASP A 250 -24.63 -6.75 7.61
C ASP A 250 -24.62 -7.55 6.30
N VAL A 251 -23.96 -7.04 5.26
CA VAL A 251 -23.81 -7.76 3.98
C VAL A 251 -22.53 -8.65 3.94
N GLY A 252 -21.81 -8.73 5.06
CA GLY A 252 -20.61 -9.58 5.18
C GLY A 252 -19.36 -9.03 4.47
N ILE A 253 -19.22 -7.72 4.40
CA ILE A 253 -17.96 -7.07 3.98
C ILE A 253 -17.13 -6.80 5.24
N THR A 254 -15.84 -7.12 5.17
CA THR A 254 -14.87 -6.74 6.20
C THR A 254 -14.70 -5.23 6.20
N THR A 255 -14.93 -4.59 7.34
CA THR A 255 -14.72 -3.16 7.51
C THR A 255 -13.49 -2.87 8.34
N VAL A 256 -12.83 -1.76 8.04
CA VAL A 256 -11.64 -1.28 8.73
C VAL A 256 -11.87 0.20 9.05
N ILE A 257 -11.51 0.63 10.25
CA ILE A 257 -11.50 2.06 10.59
C ILE A 257 -10.17 2.66 10.13
N GLN A 258 -10.25 3.79 9.41
CA GLN A 258 -9.11 4.65 9.12
C GLN A 258 -9.11 5.83 10.09
N PHE A 259 -8.07 5.96 10.88
CA PHE A 259 -7.89 7.01 11.86
C PHE A 259 -6.59 7.77 11.56
N THR A 260 -6.70 9.06 11.21
CA THR A 260 -5.51 9.89 10.96
C THR A 260 -5.06 10.54 12.25
N LEU A 261 -3.92 10.11 12.76
CA LEU A 261 -3.35 10.56 14.03
C LEU A 261 -2.77 11.97 13.91
N THR A 262 -3.37 12.92 14.60
CA THR A 262 -2.97 14.33 14.63
C THR A 262 -2.91 14.85 16.07
N LYS A 263 -2.39 16.04 16.25
CA LYS A 263 -2.40 16.73 17.54
C LYS A 263 -3.82 16.99 18.07
N TYR A 264 -4.79 17.12 17.15
CA TYR A 264 -6.20 17.35 17.47
C TYR A 264 -6.87 16.15 18.15
N ASN A 265 -6.52 14.92 17.74
CA ASN A 265 -7.25 13.71 18.11
C ASN A 265 -6.37 12.60 18.73
N LYS A 266 -5.11 12.88 19.07
CA LYS A 266 -4.21 11.85 19.67
C LYS A 266 -4.80 11.18 20.91
N ASP A 267 -5.61 11.92 21.69
CA ASP A 267 -6.25 11.41 22.90
C ASP A 267 -7.42 10.44 22.60
N GLU A 268 -7.89 10.42 21.37
CA GLU A 268 -8.93 9.50 20.93
C GLU A 268 -8.40 8.10 20.59
N LEU A 269 -7.08 7.93 20.39
CA LEU A 269 -6.51 6.67 19.91
C LEU A 269 -6.95 5.43 20.71
N PRO A 270 -6.88 5.40 22.06
CA PRO A 270 -7.37 4.26 22.84
C PRO A 270 -8.88 4.04 22.71
N LYS A 271 -9.65 5.12 22.57
CA LYS A 271 -11.10 5.06 22.41
C LYS A 271 -11.48 4.50 21.04
N MET A 272 -10.64 4.71 20.02
CA MET A 272 -10.86 4.14 18.68
C MET A 272 -10.76 2.62 18.67
N PHE A 273 -9.86 2.03 19.45
CA PHE A 273 -9.78 0.57 19.61
C PHE A 273 -11.01 0.00 20.31
N LYS A 274 -11.55 0.72 21.29
CA LYS A 274 -12.82 0.36 21.93
C LYS A 274 -13.99 0.45 20.95
N LEU A 275 -14.12 1.57 20.24
CA LEU A 275 -15.14 1.78 19.23
C LEU A 275 -15.11 0.71 18.13
N GLN A 276 -13.92 0.35 17.65
CA GLN A 276 -13.71 -0.69 16.66
C GLN A 276 -14.39 -2.01 17.08
N LYS A 277 -14.20 -2.42 18.33
CA LYS A 277 -14.80 -3.64 18.89
C LYS A 277 -16.31 -3.52 19.03
N GLU A 278 -16.80 -2.35 19.46
CA GLU A 278 -18.24 -2.10 19.66
C GLU A 278 -19.04 -2.11 18.36
N ILE A 279 -18.48 -1.56 17.27
CA ILE A 279 -19.17 -1.49 15.98
C ILE A 279 -18.86 -2.65 15.04
N GLY A 280 -18.00 -3.58 15.45
CA GLY A 280 -17.67 -4.79 14.70
C GLY A 280 -16.75 -4.57 13.50
N ALA A 281 -15.93 -3.52 13.50
CA ALA A 281 -14.87 -3.36 12.51
C ALA A 281 -13.71 -4.33 12.80
N TYR A 282 -13.04 -4.80 11.76
CA TYR A 282 -11.98 -5.81 11.88
C TYR A 282 -10.73 -5.24 12.55
N LYS A 283 -10.33 -4.03 12.19
CA LYS A 283 -9.15 -3.35 12.76
C LYS A 283 -9.25 -1.82 12.66
N VAL A 284 -8.32 -1.15 13.34
CA VAL A 284 -8.03 0.27 13.13
C VAL A 284 -6.71 0.39 12.36
N ILE A 285 -6.71 1.10 11.23
CA ILE A 285 -5.50 1.54 10.56
C ILE A 285 -5.22 2.97 11.03
N VAL A 286 -4.11 3.15 11.74
CA VAL A 286 -3.65 4.46 12.20
C VAL A 286 -2.80 5.09 11.10
N TYR A 287 -3.33 6.12 10.46
CA TYR A 287 -2.63 6.85 9.41
C TYR A 287 -1.65 7.85 10.03
N ASN A 288 -0.43 7.77 9.55
CA ASN A 288 0.63 8.71 9.92
C ASN A 288 0.38 10.04 9.20
N TYR A 289 -0.06 11.05 9.94
CA TYR A 289 -0.34 12.36 9.35
C TYR A 289 0.91 12.98 8.73
N ILE A 290 0.77 13.47 7.51
CA ILE A 290 1.79 14.24 6.79
C ILE A 290 1.17 15.60 6.44
N PRO A 291 1.83 16.72 6.76
CA PRO A 291 1.28 18.07 6.50
C PRO A 291 1.36 18.43 5.00
N VAL A 292 0.34 18.02 4.26
CA VAL A 292 0.16 18.31 2.82
C VAL A 292 -1.31 18.63 2.52
N GLY A 293 -1.59 19.20 1.35
CA GLY A 293 -2.93 19.61 0.96
C GLY A 293 -3.46 20.73 1.85
N ARG A 294 -4.62 20.50 2.50
CA ARG A 294 -5.17 21.43 3.50
C ARG A 294 -4.53 21.33 4.87
N GLY A 295 -3.83 20.24 5.15
CA GLY A 295 -3.15 20.05 6.43
C GLY A 295 -1.91 20.92 6.56
N ASP A 296 -1.59 21.32 7.78
CA ASP A 296 -0.44 22.14 8.12
C ASP A 296 0.48 21.47 9.17
N MET A 297 1.64 22.10 9.41
CA MET A 297 2.64 21.60 10.37
C MET A 297 2.13 21.59 11.81
N ASP A 298 1.22 22.49 12.17
CA ASP A 298 0.71 22.62 13.53
C ASP A 298 -0.22 21.47 13.93
N MET A 299 -0.75 20.74 12.95
CA MET A 299 -1.56 19.54 13.16
C MET A 299 -0.72 18.30 13.46
N ASP A 300 0.58 18.32 13.15
CA ASP A 300 1.45 17.16 13.39
C ASP A 300 1.84 17.03 14.86
N ILE A 301 1.96 15.78 15.29
CA ILE A 301 2.44 15.44 16.63
C ILE A 301 3.96 15.45 16.69
N THR A 302 4.51 15.65 17.87
CA THR A 302 5.95 15.59 18.12
C THR A 302 6.47 14.15 17.98
N PRO A 303 7.79 13.94 17.80
CA PRO A 303 8.38 12.60 17.81
C PRO A 303 8.10 11.84 19.12
N GLU A 304 8.07 12.54 20.26
CA GLU A 304 7.76 11.96 21.57
C GLU A 304 6.30 11.51 21.66
N GLU A 305 5.37 12.34 21.20
CA GLU A 305 3.94 12.01 21.14
C GLU A 305 3.68 10.84 20.19
N ARG A 306 4.43 10.76 19.10
CA ARG A 306 4.34 9.63 18.14
C ARG A 306 4.89 8.35 18.74
N GLU A 307 6.00 8.41 19.48
CA GLU A 307 6.55 7.24 20.16
C GLU A 307 5.58 6.71 21.23
N GLU A 308 4.90 7.60 21.95
CA GLU A 308 3.82 7.22 22.87
C GLU A 308 2.63 6.58 22.15
N ALA A 309 2.24 7.09 20.99
CA ALA A 309 1.21 6.45 20.17
C ALA A 309 1.64 5.04 19.71
N PHE A 310 2.91 4.84 19.38
CA PHE A 310 3.44 3.51 19.06
C PHE A 310 3.37 2.55 20.24
N ARG A 311 3.64 3.04 21.45
CA ARG A 311 3.48 2.24 22.66
C ARG A 311 2.04 1.77 22.81
N VAL A 312 1.07 2.67 22.66
CA VAL A 312 -0.36 2.35 22.75
C VAL A 312 -0.77 1.34 21.66
N MET A 313 -0.33 1.54 20.41
CA MET A 313 -0.60 0.60 19.31
C MET A 313 0.04 -0.77 19.56
N TYR A 314 1.26 -0.80 20.07
CA TYR A 314 1.97 -2.04 20.38
C TYR A 314 1.28 -2.83 21.50
N GLU A 315 0.84 -2.16 22.56
CA GLU A 315 0.07 -2.80 23.64
C GLU A 315 -1.25 -3.39 23.14
N GLU A 316 -1.96 -2.69 22.26
CA GLU A 316 -3.17 -3.21 21.63
C GLU A 316 -2.88 -4.44 20.74
N LEU A 317 -1.78 -4.43 19.98
CA LEU A 317 -1.34 -5.57 19.18
C LEU A 317 -1.00 -6.80 20.03
N GLU A 318 -0.34 -6.60 21.17
CA GLU A 318 -0.01 -7.68 22.11
C GLU A 318 -1.26 -8.26 22.79
N ALA A 319 -2.25 -7.41 23.08
CA ALA A 319 -3.50 -7.82 23.71
C ALA A 319 -4.49 -8.49 22.73
N GLY A 320 -4.50 -8.05 21.49
CA GLY A 320 -5.46 -8.51 20.47
C GLY A 320 -4.86 -8.52 19.07
N TYR A 321 -4.32 -9.65 18.69
CA TYR A 321 -3.73 -9.87 17.37
C TYR A 321 -4.63 -9.40 16.21
N HIS A 322 -4.05 -8.73 15.21
CA HIS A 322 -4.71 -8.14 14.03
C HIS A 322 -5.61 -6.93 14.24
N THR A 323 -5.67 -6.35 15.43
CA THR A 323 -6.56 -5.21 15.69
C THR A 323 -6.04 -3.86 15.23
N VAL A 324 -4.74 -3.75 14.95
CA VAL A 324 -4.06 -2.50 14.57
C VAL A 324 -3.22 -2.69 13.34
N ALA A 325 -3.25 -1.71 12.44
CA ALA A 325 -2.26 -1.49 11.38
C ALA A 325 -1.90 0.00 11.35
N THR A 326 -0.84 0.36 10.62
CA THR A 326 -0.43 1.75 10.48
C THR A 326 0.27 2.00 9.16
N THR A 327 0.22 3.23 8.70
CA THR A 327 1.04 3.72 7.59
C THR A 327 2.39 4.27 8.07
N ALA A 328 2.63 4.33 9.39
CA ALA A 328 3.90 4.77 9.95
C ALA A 328 4.94 3.63 9.89
N PRO A 329 6.00 3.75 9.08
CA PRO A 329 7.02 2.69 8.99
C PRO A 329 7.77 2.49 10.31
N GLN A 330 7.80 3.49 11.17
CA GLN A 330 8.48 3.46 12.46
C GLN A 330 7.88 2.45 13.45
N LEU A 331 6.60 2.05 13.30
CA LEU A 331 6.02 1.05 14.20
C LEU A 331 6.70 -0.32 14.02
N ALA A 332 7.15 -0.66 12.80
CA ALA A 332 7.95 -1.87 12.58
C ALA A 332 9.27 -1.83 13.36
N ARG A 333 9.94 -0.67 13.39
CA ARG A 333 11.12 -0.44 14.22
C ARG A 333 10.78 -0.63 15.71
N TYR A 334 9.69 -0.03 16.18
CA TYR A 334 9.25 -0.14 17.57
C TYR A 334 9.00 -1.60 17.98
N CYS A 335 8.25 -2.35 17.19
CA CYS A 335 8.01 -3.78 17.44
C CYS A 335 9.30 -4.59 17.52
N LYS A 336 10.25 -4.37 16.59
CA LYS A 336 11.55 -5.04 16.64
C LYS A 336 12.38 -4.69 17.87
N MET A 337 12.36 -3.42 18.31
CA MET A 337 13.04 -2.99 19.54
C MET A 337 12.48 -3.65 20.80
N MET A 338 11.19 -3.89 20.83
CA MET A 338 10.53 -4.57 21.95
C MET A 338 10.81 -6.07 22.00
N GLY A 339 11.44 -6.65 20.97
CA GLY A 339 11.80 -8.07 20.92
C GLY A 339 10.60 -9.01 20.85
N SER A 340 9.44 -8.51 20.49
CA SER A 340 8.20 -9.26 20.34
C SER A 340 8.22 -10.13 19.09
N ASP A 341 7.39 -11.19 19.10
CA ASP A 341 7.06 -11.99 17.92
C ASP A 341 6.06 -11.28 17.00
N THR A 342 5.52 -10.14 17.44
CA THR A 342 4.62 -9.30 16.65
C THR A 342 5.40 -8.52 15.60
N ILE A 343 5.05 -8.70 14.35
CA ILE A 343 5.71 -8.08 13.21
C ILE A 343 4.68 -7.30 12.42
N ILE A 344 5.02 -6.06 12.11
CA ILE A 344 4.23 -5.19 11.23
C ILE A 344 4.94 -5.05 9.89
N PHE A 345 4.19 -5.23 8.81
CA PHE A 345 4.65 -5.04 7.45
C PHE A 345 4.28 -3.64 6.91
N SER A 346 4.27 -2.63 7.77
CA SER A 346 3.84 -1.29 7.39
C SER A 346 2.39 -1.30 6.86
N HIS A 347 2.12 -0.79 5.68
CA HIS A 347 0.77 -0.73 5.10
C HIS A 347 0.14 -2.09 4.78
N TYR A 348 0.90 -3.18 4.78
CA TYR A 348 0.51 -4.43 4.14
C TYR A 348 -0.02 -5.50 5.09
N GLY A 349 0.26 -5.38 6.38
CA GLY A 349 -0.22 -6.34 7.34
C GLY A 349 0.64 -6.49 8.58
N ASP A 350 0.29 -7.48 9.37
CA ASP A 350 0.93 -7.87 10.60
C ASP A 350 1.03 -9.41 10.66
N ALA A 351 1.93 -9.91 11.47
CA ALA A 351 2.07 -11.32 11.76
C ALA A 351 2.58 -11.53 13.19
N LYS A 352 2.23 -12.65 13.79
CA LYS A 352 2.73 -13.06 15.09
C LYS A 352 3.52 -14.37 14.94
N ALA A 353 4.73 -14.26 14.42
CA ALA A 353 5.64 -15.38 14.28
C ALA A 353 7.08 -14.90 14.08
N LYS A 354 8.01 -15.40 14.89
CA LYS A 354 9.45 -15.12 14.74
C LYS A 354 10.01 -15.46 13.37
N GLU A 355 9.48 -16.52 12.77
CA GLU A 355 9.91 -17.03 11.46
C GLU A 355 9.61 -16.03 10.33
N LEU A 356 8.63 -15.14 10.51
CA LEU A 356 8.22 -14.15 9.52
C LEU A 356 8.98 -12.82 9.62
N GLY A 357 9.91 -12.68 10.56
CA GLY A 357 10.76 -11.48 10.69
C GLY A 357 11.54 -11.14 9.43
N VAL A 358 11.96 -12.16 8.69
CA VAL A 358 12.62 -12.01 7.39
C VAL A 358 11.69 -11.39 6.34
N ILE A 359 10.40 -11.72 6.39
CA ILE A 359 9.41 -11.16 5.46
C ILE A 359 9.25 -9.66 5.71
N ALA A 360 9.28 -9.22 6.98
CA ALA A 360 9.23 -7.81 7.32
C ALA A 360 10.44 -7.03 6.76
N ASP A 361 11.63 -7.63 6.78
CA ASP A 361 12.83 -7.03 6.19
C ASP A 361 12.75 -6.98 4.64
N ILE A 362 12.17 -7.99 4.02
CA ILE A 362 11.97 -8.06 2.57
C ILE A 362 10.89 -7.08 2.10
N VAL A 363 9.73 -7.08 2.74
CA VAL A 363 8.63 -6.15 2.40
C VAL A 363 9.08 -4.71 2.66
N GLY A 364 9.84 -4.49 3.72
CA GLY A 364 10.38 -3.19 4.10
C GLY A 364 9.32 -2.25 4.66
N GLY A 365 9.74 -1.05 5.01
CA GLY A 365 8.87 -0.02 5.57
C GLY A 365 8.22 0.84 4.50
N CYS A 366 8.71 2.08 4.32
CA CYS A 366 8.17 2.99 3.32
C CYS A 366 8.21 2.39 1.92
N GLY A 367 7.02 2.28 1.31
CA GLY A 367 6.83 1.67 -0.01
C GLY A 367 6.70 2.66 -1.16
N ALA A 368 6.83 3.97 -0.89
CA ALA A 368 6.69 5.02 -1.91
C ALA A 368 7.61 4.79 -3.12
N GLY A 369 7.04 4.66 -4.31
CA GLY A 369 7.78 4.40 -5.55
C GLY A 369 8.47 3.04 -5.63
N ARG A 370 8.34 2.19 -4.62
CA ARG A 370 9.00 0.87 -4.52
C ARG A 370 8.00 -0.29 -4.52
N ALA A 371 7.01 -0.24 -3.65
CA ALA A 371 5.99 -1.27 -3.50
C ALA A 371 4.58 -0.71 -3.75
N TYR A 372 4.44 0.60 -3.79
CA TYR A 372 3.20 1.26 -4.11
C TYR A 372 3.42 2.61 -4.79
N CYS A 373 2.41 3.10 -5.46
CA CYS A 373 2.31 4.47 -5.97
C CYS A 373 0.83 4.91 -5.99
N SER A 374 0.61 6.15 -6.38
CA SER A 374 -0.74 6.71 -6.50
C SER A 374 -1.01 7.18 -7.93
N VAL A 375 -2.24 6.96 -8.39
CA VAL A 375 -2.78 7.56 -9.61
C VAL A 375 -3.77 8.65 -9.18
N GLN A 376 -3.56 9.86 -9.69
CA GLN A 376 -4.39 11.02 -9.40
C GLN A 376 -5.63 11.07 -10.30
N PRO A 377 -6.70 11.82 -9.95
CA PRO A 377 -7.90 11.92 -10.75
C PRO A 377 -7.68 12.42 -12.18
N ASP A 378 -6.59 13.15 -12.42
CA ASP A 378 -6.20 13.68 -13.72
C ASP A 378 -5.18 12.80 -14.48
N GLY A 379 -4.92 11.59 -14.02
CA GLY A 379 -4.02 10.63 -14.64
C GLY A 379 -2.54 10.76 -14.26
N ARG A 380 -2.18 11.79 -13.49
CA ARG A 380 -0.81 11.90 -12.95
C ARG A 380 -0.50 10.72 -12.04
N VAL A 381 0.70 10.20 -12.13
CA VAL A 381 1.23 9.20 -11.20
C VAL A 381 2.18 9.88 -10.23
N THR A 382 1.94 9.67 -8.94
CA THR A 382 2.78 10.18 -7.85
C THR A 382 3.37 9.00 -7.06
N PRO A 383 4.55 9.15 -6.44
CA PRO A 383 5.18 8.04 -5.73
C PRO A 383 4.43 7.66 -4.44
N CYS A 384 3.63 8.57 -3.89
CA CYS A 384 2.87 8.40 -2.67
C CYS A 384 1.68 9.36 -2.65
N VAL A 385 0.58 8.99 -2.02
CA VAL A 385 -0.59 9.88 -1.84
C VAL A 385 -0.24 11.15 -1.08
N TYR A 386 0.76 11.10 -0.20
CA TYR A 386 1.27 12.26 0.54
C TYR A 386 2.33 13.06 -0.21
N MET A 387 2.49 12.79 -1.48
CA MET A 387 3.29 13.58 -2.42
C MET A 387 2.42 14.02 -3.62
N PRO A 388 1.24 14.63 -3.39
CA PRO A 388 0.25 14.87 -4.46
C PRO A 388 0.73 15.83 -5.55
N TYR A 389 1.77 16.60 -5.26
CA TYR A 389 2.36 17.58 -6.19
C TYR A 389 3.62 17.06 -6.91
N ILE A 390 4.06 15.83 -6.62
CA ILE A 390 5.22 15.21 -7.26
C ILE A 390 4.73 14.33 -8.41
N THR A 391 4.64 14.91 -9.59
CA THR A 391 4.21 14.21 -10.80
C THR A 391 5.40 13.48 -11.42
N VAL A 392 5.44 12.15 -11.32
CA VAL A 392 6.47 11.32 -11.95
C VAL A 392 6.19 11.11 -13.43
N GLY A 393 4.93 11.02 -13.79
CA GLY A 393 4.44 10.92 -15.16
C GLY A 393 2.93 11.03 -15.23
N ASN A 394 2.36 10.92 -16.44
CA ASN A 394 0.93 10.97 -16.67
C ASN A 394 0.49 9.84 -17.61
N LEU A 395 -0.51 9.07 -17.22
CA LEU A 395 -1.04 7.94 -18.00
C LEU A 395 -1.79 8.35 -19.28
N ARG A 396 -2.04 9.66 -19.48
CA ARG A 396 -2.48 10.19 -20.78
C ARG A 396 -1.38 10.24 -21.82
N GLU A 397 -0.12 10.23 -21.40
CA GLU A 397 1.04 10.52 -22.27
C GLU A 397 2.07 9.40 -22.28
N GLN A 398 2.10 8.57 -21.23
CA GLN A 398 3.12 7.57 -20.98
C GLN A 398 2.49 6.23 -20.57
N THR A 399 3.19 5.14 -20.83
CA THR A 399 2.83 3.84 -20.25
C THR A 399 3.16 3.79 -18.76
N PHE A 400 2.44 2.93 -18.03
CA PHE A 400 2.73 2.74 -16.61
C PHE A 400 4.14 2.18 -16.38
N GLU A 401 4.61 1.31 -17.26
CA GLU A 401 5.96 0.74 -17.22
C GLU A 401 7.05 1.83 -17.30
N GLU A 402 6.91 2.78 -18.23
CA GLU A 402 7.85 3.91 -18.36
C GLU A 402 7.88 4.75 -17.09
N ILE A 403 6.72 5.04 -16.50
CA ILE A 403 6.61 5.84 -15.27
C ILE A 403 7.24 5.08 -14.09
N TRP A 404 6.92 3.79 -13.93
CA TRP A 404 7.44 2.98 -12.82
C TRP A 404 8.95 2.77 -12.87
N ASN A 405 9.53 2.70 -14.07
CA ASN A 405 10.97 2.57 -14.29
C ASN A 405 11.69 3.92 -14.50
N SER A 406 11.05 5.04 -14.17
CA SER A 406 11.65 6.36 -14.30
C SER A 406 12.85 6.55 -13.37
N PRO A 407 13.81 7.44 -13.73
CA PRO A 407 14.95 7.74 -12.87
C PRO A 407 14.58 8.24 -11.48
N PHE A 408 13.46 8.95 -11.35
CA PHE A 408 13.00 9.45 -10.05
C PHE A 408 12.50 8.30 -9.15
N MET A 409 11.77 7.33 -9.69
CA MET A 409 11.37 6.15 -8.91
C MET A 409 12.58 5.33 -8.48
N GLU A 410 13.57 5.14 -9.35
CA GLU A 410 14.83 4.48 -9.01
C GLU A 410 15.58 5.22 -7.89
N TYR A 411 15.63 6.55 -7.96
CA TYR A 411 16.20 7.38 -6.90
C TYR A 411 15.50 7.16 -5.55
N LEU A 412 14.18 7.09 -5.50
CA LEU A 412 13.45 6.85 -4.24
C LEU A 412 13.69 5.45 -3.66
N ARG A 413 13.93 4.45 -4.50
CA ARG A 413 14.18 3.06 -4.09
C ARG A 413 15.54 2.89 -3.43
N ASP A 414 16.50 3.68 -3.83
CA ASP A 414 17.85 3.65 -3.25
C ASP A 414 17.85 4.26 -1.85
N ARG A 415 18.26 3.48 -0.85
CA ARG A 415 18.40 3.91 0.54
C ARG A 415 19.84 4.08 0.98
N SER A 416 20.81 3.90 0.05
CA SER A 416 22.23 3.96 0.36
C SER A 416 22.73 5.37 0.69
N ASP A 417 22.02 6.39 0.21
CA ASP A 417 22.36 7.81 0.35
C ASP A 417 21.42 8.57 1.33
N LEU A 418 20.67 7.84 2.15
CA LEU A 418 19.97 8.45 3.28
C LEU A 418 20.98 9.12 4.21
N TRP A 419 20.57 10.21 4.86
CA TRP A 419 21.41 10.89 5.84
C TRP A 419 20.70 11.05 7.19
N GLY A 420 21.39 11.62 8.18
CA GLY A 420 20.94 11.67 9.56
C GLY A 420 20.89 10.28 10.19
N HIS A 421 20.12 10.11 11.24
CA HIS A 421 20.05 8.82 11.93
C HIS A 421 19.52 7.68 11.03
N CYS A 422 18.67 7.98 10.05
CA CYS A 422 18.16 6.96 9.13
C CYS A 422 19.25 6.26 8.32
N ALA A 423 20.38 6.93 8.05
CA ALA A 423 21.52 6.35 7.32
C ALA A 423 22.17 5.19 8.06
N GLU A 424 22.30 5.30 9.39
CA GLU A 424 23.02 4.36 10.25
C GLU A 424 22.06 3.48 11.08
N CYS A 425 20.75 3.61 10.85
CA CYS A 425 19.75 2.93 11.66
C CYS A 425 19.76 1.41 11.42
N PRO A 426 19.89 0.59 12.48
CA PRO A 426 19.85 -0.87 12.34
C PRO A 426 18.49 -1.40 11.87
N TYR A 427 17.45 -0.56 11.91
CA TYR A 427 16.08 -0.89 11.47
C TYR A 427 15.75 -0.32 10.09
N GLN A 428 16.76 0.12 9.32
CA GLN A 428 16.55 0.76 8.01
C GLN A 428 15.76 -0.14 7.05
N ALA A 429 16.00 -1.45 7.04
CA ALA A 429 15.32 -2.39 6.16
C ALA A 429 13.80 -2.42 6.42
N VAL A 430 13.37 -2.53 7.68
CA VAL A 430 11.95 -2.62 8.04
C VAL A 430 11.22 -1.27 8.12
N CYS A 431 11.98 -0.17 8.23
CA CYS A 431 11.42 1.17 8.40
C CYS A 431 11.78 2.09 7.23
N GLY A 432 13.05 2.45 7.09
CA GLY A 432 13.57 3.39 6.08
C GLY A 432 13.11 4.83 6.26
N GLY A 433 12.30 5.14 7.28
CA GLY A 433 11.66 6.44 7.50
C GLY A 433 10.62 6.78 6.44
N CYS A 434 9.71 7.69 6.73
CA CYS A 434 8.73 8.19 5.77
C CYS A 434 9.38 9.20 4.82
N ARG A 435 9.47 8.86 3.53
CA ARG A 435 10.09 9.75 2.52
C ARG A 435 9.25 11.00 2.24
N ALA A 436 7.93 10.87 2.31
CA ALA A 436 7.02 12.01 2.19
C ALA A 436 7.21 13.01 3.33
N ARG A 437 7.34 12.55 4.58
CA ARG A 437 7.59 13.43 5.73
C ARG A 437 8.95 14.10 5.64
N ALA A 438 10.00 13.37 5.27
CA ALA A 438 11.33 13.92 5.07
C ALA A 438 11.29 15.06 4.03
N TYR A 439 10.66 14.82 2.89
CA TYR A 439 10.48 15.83 1.83
C TYR A 439 9.72 17.07 2.34
N VAL A 440 8.58 16.88 2.98
CA VAL A 440 7.73 18.00 3.44
C VAL A 440 8.44 18.85 4.49
N TYR A 441 9.19 18.24 5.38
CA TYR A 441 9.89 18.95 6.46
C TYR A 441 11.20 19.59 6.03
N PHE A 442 11.96 18.90 5.16
CA PHE A 442 13.35 19.29 4.88
C PHE A 442 13.60 19.67 3.42
N ASP A 443 12.57 19.60 2.57
CA ASP A 443 12.77 19.74 1.12
C ASP A 443 13.82 18.72 0.59
N ASP A 444 13.80 17.51 1.12
CA ASP A 444 14.76 16.46 0.81
C ASP A 444 14.15 15.06 0.97
N PHE A 445 14.08 14.28 -0.11
CA PHE A 445 13.56 12.91 -0.10
C PHE A 445 14.48 11.92 0.63
N LYS A 446 15.74 12.26 0.83
CA LYS A 446 16.75 11.42 1.49
C LYS A 446 17.01 11.80 2.95
N GLY A 447 16.37 12.86 3.41
CA GLY A 447 16.48 13.34 4.78
C GLY A 447 16.02 12.33 5.83
N PRO A 448 16.42 12.51 7.09
CA PRO A 448 15.89 11.71 8.20
C PRO A 448 14.37 11.93 8.33
N ASP A 449 13.64 10.90 8.76
CA ASP A 449 12.22 11.08 9.09
C ASP A 449 12.09 11.83 10.42
N PRO A 450 11.60 13.08 10.42
CA PRO A 450 11.51 13.88 11.64
C PRO A 450 10.43 13.37 12.61
N GLY A 451 9.58 12.43 12.18
CA GLY A 451 8.59 11.79 13.04
C GLY A 451 9.17 10.70 13.94
N CYS A 452 10.42 10.29 13.74
CA CYS A 452 11.07 9.28 14.54
C CYS A 452 11.73 9.90 15.78
N ILE A 453 11.59 9.23 16.94
CA ILE A 453 12.19 9.68 18.20
C ILE A 453 13.72 9.83 18.09
N PHE A 454 14.39 9.00 17.30
CA PHE A 454 15.84 9.10 17.07
C PHE A 454 16.23 10.30 16.22
N ASN A 455 15.30 10.90 15.52
CA ASN A 455 15.48 12.09 14.69
C ASN A 455 14.93 13.37 15.33
N ARG A 456 14.61 13.37 16.62
CA ARG A 456 14.02 14.52 17.30
C ARG A 456 14.83 15.81 17.17
N GLU A 457 16.15 15.72 17.13
CA GLU A 457 17.02 16.87 16.92
C GLU A 457 16.70 17.56 15.57
N TYR A 458 16.51 16.78 14.51
CA TYR A 458 16.15 17.31 13.19
C TYR A 458 14.76 17.94 13.19
N TYR A 459 13.81 17.35 13.91
CA TYR A 459 12.47 17.90 14.05
C TYR A 459 12.48 19.29 14.71
N TYR A 460 13.19 19.45 15.84
CA TYR A 460 13.25 20.71 16.56
C TYR A 460 14.12 21.78 15.87
N ASN A 461 15.04 21.39 15.01
CA ASN A 461 15.88 22.29 14.21
C ASN A 461 15.49 22.30 12.71
N ARG A 462 14.23 21.99 12.39
CA ARG A 462 13.77 21.78 11.01
C ARG A 462 14.04 22.92 10.05
N GLU A 463 13.96 24.17 10.51
CA GLU A 463 14.23 25.36 9.69
C GLU A 463 15.67 25.40 9.17
N LYS A 464 16.63 24.99 10.02
CA LYS A 464 18.03 24.89 9.63
C LYS A 464 18.21 23.84 8.53
N TYR A 465 17.66 22.64 8.72
CA TYR A 465 17.84 21.53 7.78
C TYR A 465 17.05 21.72 6.49
N ARG A 466 15.90 22.37 6.52
CA ARG A 466 15.13 22.71 5.31
C ARG A 466 15.90 23.60 4.34
N ARG A 467 16.72 24.52 4.85
CA ARG A 467 17.58 25.39 4.01
C ARG A 467 18.70 24.62 3.29
N MET A 468 18.98 23.39 3.71
CA MET A 468 20.00 22.50 3.14
C MET A 468 19.39 21.48 2.17
N GLY A 469 18.07 21.53 1.95
CA GLY A 469 17.34 20.53 1.18
C GLY A 469 17.78 20.42 -0.27
N LYS A 470 17.70 19.21 -0.83
CA LYS A 470 18.16 18.84 -2.17
C LYS A 470 17.04 18.35 -3.09
N ALA A 471 15.77 18.60 -2.74
CA ALA A 471 14.64 18.11 -3.52
C ALA A 471 14.70 18.58 -4.98
N THR A 472 15.17 19.80 -5.24
CA THR A 472 15.31 20.34 -6.61
C THR A 472 16.21 19.45 -7.48
N GLU A 473 17.31 18.93 -6.93
CA GLU A 473 18.21 18.01 -7.66
C GLU A 473 17.49 16.72 -8.04
N ALA A 474 16.72 16.16 -7.10
CA ALA A 474 15.93 14.96 -7.32
C ALA A 474 14.77 15.19 -8.32
N LEU A 475 14.08 16.32 -8.23
CA LEU A 475 12.97 16.66 -9.12
C LEU A 475 13.41 16.84 -10.57
N ASN A 476 14.67 17.24 -10.80
CA ASN A 476 15.26 17.29 -12.15
C ASN A 476 15.32 15.90 -12.82
N LEU A 477 15.27 14.82 -12.05
CA LEU A 477 15.22 13.45 -12.60
C LEU A 477 13.88 13.15 -13.30
N ILE A 478 12.81 13.83 -12.94
CA ILE A 478 11.49 13.69 -13.58
C ILE A 478 11.52 14.12 -15.05
N HIS A 479 12.33 15.12 -15.37
CA HIS A 479 12.44 15.70 -16.72
C HIS A 479 13.45 14.97 -17.61
N LYS A 480 14.19 13.99 -17.09
CA LYS A 480 15.10 13.18 -17.89
C LYS A 480 14.31 12.06 -18.57
N ALA A 481 14.39 12.01 -19.91
CA ALA A 481 13.83 10.88 -20.65
C ALA A 481 14.40 9.55 -20.13
N PRO A 482 13.61 8.46 -20.09
CA PRO A 482 14.13 7.16 -19.70
C PRO A 482 15.31 6.81 -20.62
N VAL A 483 16.40 6.37 -20.01
CA VAL A 483 17.55 5.86 -20.76
C VAL A 483 17.06 4.58 -21.43
N THR A 484 16.81 4.62 -22.72
CA THR A 484 16.57 3.43 -23.52
C THR A 484 17.83 2.57 -23.45
N VAL A 485 17.84 1.59 -22.58
CA VAL A 485 18.83 0.53 -22.60
C VAL A 485 18.56 -0.28 -23.86
N LYS A 486 19.41 -0.07 -24.88
CA LYS A 486 19.44 -0.87 -26.09
C LYS A 486 19.91 -2.27 -25.79
#